data_2733d9d368a6f3984e7ab2ac7d83ee08
#
_entry.id   2733d9d368a6f3984e7ab2ac7d83ee08
#
_cell.length_a   1.000
_cell.length_b   1.000
_cell.length_c   1.000
_cell.angle_alpha   90.00
_cell.angle_beta   90.00
_cell.angle_gamma   90.00
#
_symmetry.space_group_name_H-M   'P 1'
#
loop_
_entity.id
_entity.type
_entity.pdbx_description
1 polymer ?
#
loop_
_entity_poly.entity_id
_entity_poly.type
_entity_poly.pdbx_seq_one_letter_code
_entity_poly.pdbx_strand_id
1 'polypeptide(L)'
;AYPTGPRFVTFAQMLKYKTFPLAEIVDELLDIARREMKCGVEIEFAADIDRGGDPNKLPKFNVLQIRPISVDSRNVDVDWDEINTDGALLKSESALGTGWIKGLTDVIYLKMDTFDTQKTVQMARELTAMNNRMRTEGHNYVLIGYGRWGSSIPSLGVPVQWGDISEAKVIVECSLED
;
A
#
# COMPACT_ATOMS: atom_id res chain seq x y z
N ALA A 1 29.31 2.37 39.67
CA ALA A 1 29.46 3.58 38.86
C ALA A 1 28.53 3.44 37.66
N TYR A 2 27.59 4.36 37.49
CA TYR A 2 26.75 4.42 36.27
C TYR A 2 27.63 4.89 35.12
N PRO A 3 27.56 4.24 33.93
CA PRO A 3 28.33 4.67 32.79
C PRO A 3 27.86 6.06 32.35
N THR A 4 28.80 7.01 32.36
CA THR A 4 28.61 8.37 31.89
C THR A 4 28.79 8.37 30.36
N GLY A 5 27.68 8.39 29.61
CA GLY A 5 27.71 8.47 28.16
C GLY A 5 26.29 8.61 27.57
N PRO A 6 26.15 8.98 26.29
CA PRO A 6 24.83 9.05 25.67
C PRO A 6 24.17 7.68 25.69
N ARG A 7 22.91 7.66 26.08
CA ARG A 7 22.11 6.41 26.10
C ARG A 7 21.49 6.21 24.73
N PHE A 8 21.72 5.05 24.14
CA PHE A 8 21.07 4.63 22.89
C PHE A 8 20.04 3.55 23.19
N VAL A 9 18.86 3.70 22.62
CA VAL A 9 17.85 2.64 22.59
C VAL A 9 18.20 1.73 21.41
N THR A 10 18.40 0.46 21.68
CA THR A 10 18.67 -0.56 20.65
C THR A 10 17.67 -1.71 20.76
N PHE A 11 17.40 -2.38 19.63
CA PHE A 11 16.60 -3.61 19.63
C PHE A 11 17.38 -4.87 20.05
N ALA A 12 18.57 -4.73 20.64
CA ALA A 12 19.44 -5.85 20.98
C ALA A 12 18.74 -6.88 21.88
N GLN A 13 17.90 -6.45 22.81
CA GLN A 13 17.15 -7.35 23.68
C GLN A 13 16.27 -8.32 22.88
N MET A 14 15.63 -7.85 21.82
CA MET A 14 14.75 -8.64 20.97
C MET A 14 15.53 -9.42 19.90
N LEU A 15 16.42 -8.73 19.18
CA LEU A 15 17.09 -9.31 18.01
C LEU A 15 18.29 -10.18 18.37
N LYS A 16 19.10 -9.75 19.38
CA LYS A 16 20.30 -10.49 19.79
C LYS A 16 20.01 -11.50 20.90
N TYR A 17 19.26 -11.09 21.93
CA TYR A 17 18.99 -11.92 23.09
C TYR A 17 17.66 -12.67 23.01
N LYS A 18 16.86 -12.43 21.97
CA LYS A 18 15.59 -13.12 21.67
C LYS A 18 14.62 -13.18 22.85
N THR A 19 14.57 -12.11 23.65
CA THR A 19 13.65 -12.02 24.80
C THR A 19 12.18 -11.98 24.38
N PHE A 20 11.93 -11.62 23.13
CA PHE A 20 10.64 -11.64 22.45
C PHE A 20 10.88 -12.04 20.97
N PRO A 21 10.09 -12.94 20.38
CA PRO A 21 10.30 -13.46 19.03
C PRO A 21 9.84 -12.47 17.96
N LEU A 22 10.36 -11.23 18.02
CA LEU A 22 9.93 -10.14 17.13
C LEU A 22 10.22 -10.45 15.67
N ALA A 23 11.41 -10.95 15.38
CA ALA A 23 11.83 -11.23 14.02
C ALA A 23 10.94 -12.29 13.37
N GLU A 24 10.67 -13.36 14.11
CA GLU A 24 9.84 -14.48 13.67
C GLU A 24 8.38 -14.05 13.42
N ILE A 25 7.83 -13.21 14.30
CA ILE A 25 6.46 -12.67 14.13
C ILE A 25 6.38 -11.77 12.91
N VAL A 26 7.34 -10.87 12.72
CA VAL A 26 7.35 -9.93 11.59
C VAL A 26 7.55 -10.66 10.27
N ASP A 27 8.43 -11.67 10.24
CA ASP A 27 8.70 -12.48 9.05
C ASP A 27 7.43 -13.23 8.59
N GLU A 28 6.76 -13.93 9.50
CA GLU A 28 5.50 -14.62 9.23
C GLU A 28 4.41 -13.67 8.73
N LEU A 29 4.27 -12.51 9.37
CA LEU A 29 3.28 -11.50 8.95
C LEU A 29 3.59 -10.92 7.58
N LEU A 30 4.86 -10.66 7.26
CA LEU A 30 5.28 -10.18 5.96
C LEU A 30 4.98 -11.22 4.87
N ASP A 31 5.21 -12.50 5.15
CA ASP A 31 4.94 -13.57 4.20
C ASP A 31 3.44 -13.76 3.94
N ILE A 32 2.62 -13.71 4.99
CA ILE A 32 1.16 -13.75 4.86
C ILE A 32 0.68 -12.54 4.04
N ALA A 33 1.10 -11.34 4.42
CA ALA A 33 0.66 -10.11 3.77
C ALA A 33 1.08 -10.06 2.29
N ARG A 34 2.32 -10.43 1.94
CA ARG A 34 2.80 -10.51 0.55
C ARG A 34 1.99 -11.50 -0.28
N ARG A 35 1.68 -12.67 0.30
CA ARG A 35 0.89 -13.69 -0.38
C ARG A 35 -0.53 -13.23 -0.67
N GLU A 36 -1.17 -12.57 0.30
CA GLU A 36 -2.56 -12.11 0.17
C GLU A 36 -2.67 -10.85 -0.72
N MET A 37 -1.75 -9.89 -0.54
CA MET A 37 -1.77 -8.64 -1.30
C MET A 37 -1.09 -8.73 -2.67
N LYS A 38 -0.38 -9.82 -2.95
CA LYS A 38 0.35 -10.07 -4.22
C LYS A 38 1.40 -9.03 -4.58
N CYS A 39 1.90 -8.29 -3.62
CA CYS A 39 2.92 -7.25 -3.80
C CYS A 39 3.83 -7.16 -2.58
N GLY A 40 4.89 -6.37 -2.67
CA GLY A 40 5.69 -5.98 -1.50
C GLY A 40 4.83 -5.21 -0.50
N VAL A 41 5.06 -5.43 0.79
CA VAL A 41 4.27 -4.80 1.85
C VAL A 41 5.15 -4.18 2.90
N GLU A 42 4.63 -3.16 3.54
CA GLU A 42 5.16 -2.54 4.73
C GLU A 42 4.13 -2.71 5.86
N ILE A 43 4.61 -2.98 7.07
CA ILE A 43 3.78 -3.25 8.24
C ILE A 43 4.13 -2.25 9.34
N GLU A 44 3.11 -1.60 9.88
CA GLU A 44 3.23 -0.84 11.13
C GLU A 44 2.69 -1.69 12.28
N PHE A 45 3.43 -1.76 13.37
CA PHE A 45 3.01 -2.53 14.55
C PHE A 45 3.43 -1.86 15.85
N ALA A 46 2.78 -2.26 16.93
CA ALA A 46 3.17 -1.91 18.29
C ALA A 46 3.30 -3.18 19.14
N ALA A 47 4.37 -3.29 19.90
CA ALA A 47 4.59 -4.40 20.81
C ALA A 47 4.73 -3.90 22.26
N ASP A 48 3.87 -4.39 23.17
CA ASP A 48 4.02 -4.23 24.61
C ASP A 48 4.68 -5.49 25.18
N ILE A 49 5.98 -5.39 25.43
CA ILE A 49 6.81 -6.49 25.94
C ILE A 49 7.13 -6.36 27.43
N ASP A 50 6.75 -5.22 28.05
CA ASP A 50 6.99 -4.99 29.45
C ASP A 50 6.00 -5.79 30.31
N ARG A 51 6.54 -6.71 31.08
CA ARG A 51 5.76 -7.54 32.01
C ARG A 51 5.46 -6.82 33.33
N GLY A 52 6.05 -5.64 33.57
CA GLY A 52 5.82 -4.88 34.80
C GLY A 52 6.12 -5.66 36.10
N GLY A 53 7.00 -6.67 36.03
CA GLY A 53 7.30 -7.56 37.14
C GLY A 53 6.30 -8.72 37.36
N ASP A 54 5.23 -8.79 36.57
CA ASP A 54 4.28 -9.91 36.58
C ASP A 54 4.70 -10.99 35.56
N PRO A 55 5.15 -12.18 36.00
CA PRO A 55 5.56 -13.28 35.13
C PRO A 55 4.40 -13.85 34.29
N ASN A 56 3.14 -13.62 34.70
CA ASN A 56 1.95 -14.11 34.00
C ASN A 56 1.44 -13.14 32.96
N LYS A 57 1.91 -11.90 32.94
CA LYS A 57 1.56 -10.92 31.91
C LYS A 57 2.18 -11.34 30.57
N LEU A 58 1.34 -11.69 29.62
CA LEU A 58 1.80 -12.02 28.27
C LEU A 58 2.14 -10.76 27.49
N PRO A 59 3.22 -10.77 26.71
CA PRO A 59 3.51 -9.71 25.76
C PRO A 59 2.39 -9.60 24.74
N LYS A 60 2.14 -8.38 24.26
CA LYS A 60 1.13 -8.12 23.24
C LYS A 60 1.80 -7.58 21.99
N PHE A 61 1.44 -8.12 20.83
CA PHE A 61 1.82 -7.62 19.53
C PHE A 61 0.56 -7.21 18.79
N ASN A 62 0.52 -5.95 18.34
CA ASN A 62 -0.63 -5.37 17.67
C ASN A 62 -0.21 -4.89 16.28
N VAL A 63 -0.82 -5.42 15.24
CA VAL A 63 -0.69 -4.89 13.89
C VAL A 63 -1.55 -3.64 13.81
N LEU A 64 -0.95 -2.51 13.44
CA LEU A 64 -1.63 -1.23 13.32
C LEU A 64 -2.04 -0.96 11.87
N GLN A 65 -1.14 -1.25 10.93
CA GLN A 65 -1.38 -1.03 9.52
C GLN A 65 -0.56 -2.01 8.66
N ILE A 66 -1.13 -2.44 7.55
CA ILE A 66 -0.44 -3.13 6.47
C ILE A 66 -0.76 -2.37 5.19
N ARG A 67 0.27 -2.00 4.42
CA ARG A 67 0.10 -1.30 3.15
C ARG A 67 1.07 -1.83 2.09
N PRO A 68 0.72 -1.75 0.79
CA PRO A 68 1.67 -2.08 -0.25
C PRO A 68 2.85 -1.13 -0.20
N ILE A 69 4.05 -1.68 -0.39
CA ILE A 69 5.19 -0.83 -0.75
C ILE A 69 4.95 -0.42 -2.20
N SER A 70 4.90 0.87 -2.48
CA SER A 70 4.99 1.38 -3.85
C SER A 70 6.35 0.94 -4.40
N VAL A 71 6.32 -0.05 -5.30
CA VAL A 71 7.52 -0.65 -5.86
C VAL A 71 8.25 0.38 -6.69
N ASP A 72 9.53 0.48 -6.41
CA ASP A 72 10.55 1.34 -7.00
C ASP A 72 10.71 2.74 -6.41
N SER A 73 10.91 2.79 -5.09
CA SER A 73 11.77 3.83 -4.52
C SER A 73 13.26 3.52 -4.79
N ARG A 74 13.62 3.06 -5.99
CA ARG A 74 14.95 3.38 -6.48
C ARG A 74 14.93 4.89 -6.61
N ASN A 75 15.85 5.57 -5.93
CA ASN A 75 16.11 6.99 -6.12
C ASN A 75 16.41 7.20 -7.61
N VAL A 76 15.38 7.29 -8.40
CA VAL A 76 15.47 7.74 -9.78
C VAL A 76 15.46 9.24 -9.63
N ASP A 77 16.61 9.82 -9.82
CA ASP A 77 16.74 11.27 -9.95
C ASP A 77 16.00 11.63 -11.23
N VAL A 78 14.77 12.11 -11.08
CA VAL A 78 13.92 12.51 -12.20
C VAL A 78 14.18 13.99 -12.40
N ASP A 79 14.84 14.33 -13.48
CA ASP A 79 14.94 15.73 -13.90
C ASP A 79 13.58 16.16 -14.46
N TRP A 80 12.83 16.88 -13.65
CA TRP A 80 11.49 17.35 -13.99
C TRP A 80 11.49 18.38 -15.12
N ASP A 81 12.60 19.10 -15.33
CA ASP A 81 12.74 20.10 -16.39
C ASP A 81 12.92 19.44 -17.77
N GLU A 82 13.37 18.19 -17.82
CA GLU A 82 13.47 17.39 -19.05
C GLU A 82 12.16 16.69 -19.45
N ILE A 83 11.16 16.68 -18.57
CA ILE A 83 9.89 16.02 -18.87
C ILE A 83 9.03 16.89 -19.76
N ASN A 84 8.89 16.48 -21.02
CA ASN A 84 7.89 17.09 -21.92
C ASN A 84 6.49 16.64 -21.49
N THR A 85 5.72 17.57 -20.92
CA THR A 85 4.34 17.35 -20.51
C THR A 85 3.34 17.65 -21.65
N ASP A 86 3.80 18.10 -22.82
CA ASP A 86 2.96 18.29 -24.00
C ASP A 86 2.45 16.91 -24.47
N GLY A 87 1.16 16.70 -24.43
CA GLY A 87 0.54 15.43 -24.75
C GLY A 87 0.41 14.46 -23.55
N ALA A 88 0.67 14.91 -22.33
CA ALA A 88 0.38 14.12 -21.15
C ALA A 88 -1.12 13.79 -21.05
N LEU A 89 -1.45 12.53 -20.90
CA LEU A 89 -2.83 12.08 -20.70
C LEU A 89 -3.38 12.57 -19.36
N LEU A 90 -2.52 12.68 -18.36
CA LEU A 90 -2.89 13.04 -17.00
C LEU A 90 -1.71 13.70 -16.30
N LYS A 91 -1.99 14.72 -15.51
CA LYS A 91 -1.04 15.43 -14.66
C LYS A 91 -1.62 15.57 -13.26
N SER A 92 -0.81 15.35 -12.24
CA SER A 92 -1.20 15.55 -10.85
C SER A 92 -0.17 16.43 -10.15
N GLU A 93 -0.62 17.34 -9.30
CA GLU A 93 0.23 18.16 -8.43
C GLU A 93 0.57 17.43 -7.13
N SER A 94 -0.10 16.32 -6.83
CA SER A 94 0.12 15.51 -5.64
C SER A 94 0.22 14.05 -6.02
N ALA A 95 1.36 13.42 -5.70
CA ALA A 95 1.58 12.01 -5.94
C ALA A 95 2.34 11.38 -4.77
N LEU A 96 2.10 10.08 -4.55
CA LEU A 96 2.87 9.23 -3.66
C LEU A 96 3.78 8.34 -4.50
N GLY A 97 5.06 8.31 -4.14
CA GLY A 97 6.07 7.57 -4.88
C GLY A 97 6.75 8.41 -5.95
N THR A 98 7.96 7.99 -6.32
CA THR A 98 8.78 8.64 -7.34
C THR A 98 9.40 7.56 -8.22
N GLY A 99 9.42 7.76 -9.52
CA GLY A 99 10.08 6.84 -10.45
C GLY A 99 9.49 6.87 -11.85
N TRP A 100 10.09 6.05 -12.70
CA TRP A 100 9.64 5.83 -14.07
C TRP A 100 8.99 4.45 -14.17
N ILE A 101 7.74 4.39 -14.59
CA ILE A 101 7.06 3.16 -14.93
C ILE A 101 6.89 3.13 -16.44
N LYS A 102 7.56 2.20 -17.09
CA LYS A 102 7.55 2.05 -18.55
C LYS A 102 6.70 0.86 -18.96
N GLY A 103 6.15 0.91 -20.19
CA GLY A 103 5.41 -0.21 -20.79
C GLY A 103 3.98 -0.36 -20.27
N LEU A 104 3.41 0.66 -19.64
CA LEU A 104 1.99 0.69 -19.36
C LEU A 104 1.23 1.08 -20.63
N THR A 105 0.49 0.13 -21.17
CA THR A 105 -0.31 0.31 -22.40
C THR A 105 -1.81 0.31 -22.14
N ASP A 106 -2.20 -0.13 -20.95
CA ASP A 106 -3.59 -0.35 -20.59
C ASP A 106 -4.04 0.67 -19.55
N VAL A 107 -5.25 1.18 -19.74
CA VAL A 107 -5.91 2.10 -18.81
C VAL A 107 -7.29 1.58 -18.49
N ILE A 108 -7.58 1.40 -17.22
CA ILE A 108 -8.92 1.10 -16.70
C ILE A 108 -9.44 2.34 -16.00
N TYR A 109 -10.58 2.84 -16.41
CA TYR A 109 -11.14 4.05 -15.82
C TYR A 109 -12.66 3.95 -15.59
N LEU A 110 -13.14 4.65 -14.58
CA LEU A 110 -14.55 4.83 -14.33
C LEU A 110 -15.08 6.00 -15.19
N LYS A 111 -16.11 5.76 -15.98
CA LYS A 111 -16.73 6.79 -16.80
C LYS A 111 -17.50 7.78 -15.91
N MET A 112 -17.17 9.06 -16.01
CA MET A 112 -17.77 10.10 -15.19
C MET A 112 -19.27 10.25 -15.43
N ASP A 113 -19.68 10.25 -16.68
CA ASP A 113 -21.06 10.45 -17.12
C ASP A 113 -22.03 9.35 -16.65
N THR A 114 -21.50 8.19 -16.26
CA THR A 114 -22.25 7.04 -15.78
C THR A 114 -21.90 6.63 -14.35
N PHE A 115 -21.04 7.41 -13.69
CA PHE A 115 -20.65 7.12 -12.32
C PHE A 115 -21.83 7.29 -11.36
N ASP A 116 -22.15 6.24 -10.63
CA ASP A 116 -23.24 6.17 -9.68
C ASP A 116 -22.74 5.57 -8.36
N THR A 117 -22.76 6.38 -7.31
CA THR A 117 -22.29 5.96 -5.98
C THR A 117 -23.05 4.75 -5.42
N GLN A 118 -24.27 4.51 -5.88
CA GLN A 118 -25.05 3.34 -5.47
C GLN A 118 -24.58 2.04 -6.14
N LYS A 119 -23.80 2.16 -7.22
CA LYS A 119 -23.28 1.02 -7.99
C LYS A 119 -21.83 0.69 -7.69
N THR A 120 -21.21 1.33 -6.73
CA THR A 120 -19.78 1.17 -6.44
C THR A 120 -19.41 -0.28 -6.06
N VAL A 121 -20.30 -1.03 -5.41
CA VAL A 121 -20.09 -2.45 -5.12
C VAL A 121 -20.09 -3.29 -6.43
N GLN A 122 -20.92 -2.94 -7.41
CA GLN A 122 -20.91 -3.60 -8.71
C GLN A 122 -19.62 -3.25 -9.47
N MET A 123 -19.22 -1.98 -9.45
CA MET A 123 -17.95 -1.52 -10.05
C MET A 123 -16.75 -2.28 -9.47
N ALA A 124 -16.71 -2.50 -8.16
CA ALA A 124 -15.66 -3.28 -7.51
C ALA A 124 -15.57 -4.70 -8.06
N ARG A 125 -16.71 -5.38 -8.28
CA ARG A 125 -16.74 -6.73 -8.87
C ARG A 125 -16.24 -6.74 -10.32
N GLU A 126 -16.62 -5.74 -11.12
CA GLU A 126 -16.16 -5.60 -12.50
C GLU A 126 -14.66 -5.35 -12.56
N LEU A 127 -14.13 -4.50 -11.65
CA LEU A 127 -12.70 -4.27 -11.51
C LEU A 127 -11.93 -5.53 -11.11
N THR A 128 -12.46 -6.31 -10.17
CA THR A 128 -11.87 -7.61 -9.80
C THR A 128 -11.75 -8.54 -11.01
N ALA A 129 -12.80 -8.61 -11.84
CA ALA A 129 -12.80 -9.44 -13.05
C ALA A 129 -11.76 -8.94 -14.08
N MET A 130 -11.68 -7.62 -14.30
CA MET A 130 -10.69 -7.01 -15.19
C MET A 130 -9.26 -7.23 -14.68
N ASN A 131 -9.02 -7.01 -13.39
CA ASN A 131 -7.71 -7.23 -12.77
C ASN A 131 -7.24 -8.69 -12.90
N ASN A 132 -8.15 -9.65 -12.71
CA ASN A 132 -7.84 -11.07 -12.89
C ASN A 132 -7.50 -11.40 -14.34
N ARG A 133 -8.16 -10.77 -15.30
CA ARG A 133 -7.82 -10.89 -16.72
C ARG A 133 -6.44 -10.32 -17.01
N MET A 134 -6.14 -9.10 -16.55
CA MET A 134 -4.83 -8.46 -16.70
C MET A 134 -3.71 -9.33 -16.10
N ARG A 135 -3.96 -9.92 -14.93
CA ARG A 135 -3.02 -10.87 -14.31
C ARG A 135 -2.77 -12.09 -15.18
N THR A 136 -3.81 -12.67 -15.76
CA THR A 136 -3.68 -13.85 -16.61
C THR A 136 -2.91 -13.55 -17.91
N GLU A 137 -3.12 -12.36 -18.46
CA GLU A 137 -2.47 -11.87 -19.67
C GLU A 137 -1.05 -11.32 -19.41
N GLY A 138 -0.66 -11.15 -18.13
CA GLY A 138 0.63 -10.60 -17.72
C GLY A 138 0.75 -9.10 -17.95
N HIS A 139 -0.37 -8.38 -18.00
CA HIS A 139 -0.45 -6.96 -18.24
C HIS A 139 -0.62 -6.16 -16.96
N ASN A 140 -0.04 -4.97 -16.94
CA ASN A 140 -0.25 -3.96 -15.91
C ASN A 140 -1.02 -2.77 -16.49
N TYR A 141 -1.67 -2.00 -15.64
CA TYR A 141 -2.51 -0.90 -16.08
C TYR A 141 -2.44 0.34 -15.19
N VAL A 142 -2.93 1.46 -15.70
CA VAL A 142 -3.26 2.66 -14.93
C VAL A 142 -4.73 2.56 -14.53
N LEU A 143 -5.02 2.71 -13.23
CA LEU A 143 -6.38 2.76 -12.71
C LEU A 143 -6.78 4.19 -12.41
N ILE A 144 -7.87 4.66 -13.01
CA ILE A 144 -8.38 6.02 -12.81
C ILE A 144 -9.83 5.94 -12.34
N GLY A 145 -10.14 6.64 -11.25
CA GLY A 145 -11.52 6.68 -10.74
C GLY A 145 -11.82 7.88 -9.87
N TYR A 146 -13.06 7.95 -9.46
CA TYR A 146 -13.60 9.03 -8.65
C TYR A 146 -13.68 8.62 -7.18
N GLY A 147 -13.33 9.55 -6.30
CA GLY A 147 -13.26 9.30 -4.88
C GLY A 147 -12.09 8.37 -4.52
N ARG A 148 -12.21 7.68 -3.39
CA ARG A 148 -11.13 6.85 -2.83
C ARG A 148 -11.29 5.39 -3.20
N TRP A 149 -10.21 4.77 -3.62
CA TRP A 149 -10.14 3.34 -3.77
C TRP A 149 -10.06 2.65 -2.40
N GLY A 150 -10.89 1.63 -2.18
CA GLY A 150 -10.95 0.90 -0.90
C GLY A 150 -11.87 1.52 0.14
N SER A 151 -12.65 2.55 -0.20
CA SER A 151 -13.63 3.13 0.71
C SER A 151 -14.81 2.19 0.94
N SER A 152 -15.12 1.92 2.21
CA SER A 152 -16.35 1.18 2.58
C SER A 152 -17.61 2.05 2.50
N ILE A 153 -17.45 3.36 2.31
CA ILE A 153 -18.56 4.32 2.21
C ILE A 153 -18.80 4.62 0.74
N PRO A 154 -19.95 4.23 0.17
CA PRO A 154 -20.22 4.36 -1.28
C PRO A 154 -20.09 5.77 -1.84
N SER A 155 -20.47 6.80 -1.05
CA SER A 155 -20.34 8.21 -1.47
C SER A 155 -18.91 8.71 -1.50
N LEU A 156 -17.95 7.98 -0.96
CA LEU A 156 -16.54 8.38 -0.91
C LEU A 156 -15.65 7.62 -1.90
N GLY A 157 -16.15 6.59 -2.56
CA GLY A 157 -15.38 5.83 -3.53
C GLY A 157 -15.81 4.38 -3.71
N VAL A 158 -14.93 3.58 -4.30
CA VAL A 158 -15.21 2.20 -4.69
C VAL A 158 -14.60 1.22 -3.68
N PRO A 159 -15.37 0.25 -3.13
CA PRO A 159 -14.93 -0.65 -2.06
C PRO A 159 -14.10 -1.84 -2.59
N VAL A 160 -12.99 -1.57 -3.25
CA VAL A 160 -12.02 -2.58 -3.68
C VAL A 160 -11.01 -2.89 -2.58
N GLN A 161 -10.47 -4.10 -2.60
CA GLN A 161 -9.30 -4.49 -1.83
C GLN A 161 -8.07 -4.51 -2.74
N TRP A 162 -6.88 -4.51 -2.17
CA TRP A 162 -5.64 -4.53 -2.95
C TRP A 162 -5.55 -5.73 -3.90
N GLY A 163 -6.05 -6.88 -3.51
CA GLY A 163 -6.12 -8.06 -4.37
C GLY A 163 -6.98 -7.86 -5.63
N ASP A 164 -7.98 -6.97 -5.56
CA ASP A 164 -8.90 -6.66 -6.65
C ASP A 164 -8.28 -5.75 -7.72
N ILE A 165 -7.21 -5.03 -7.38
CA ILE A 165 -6.53 -4.07 -8.25
C ILE A 165 -5.01 -4.26 -8.26
N SER A 166 -4.51 -5.44 -7.95
CA SER A 166 -3.08 -5.72 -7.75
C SER A 166 -2.20 -5.50 -8.99
N GLU A 167 -2.78 -5.54 -10.19
CA GLU A 167 -2.05 -5.29 -11.44
C GLU A 167 -2.03 -3.80 -11.83
N ALA A 168 -2.74 -2.94 -11.10
CA ALA A 168 -2.61 -1.50 -11.24
C ALA A 168 -1.24 -1.04 -10.73
N LYS A 169 -0.44 -0.43 -11.59
CA LYS A 169 0.87 0.14 -11.24
C LYS A 169 0.81 1.63 -10.94
N VAL A 170 -0.22 2.28 -11.45
CA VAL A 170 -0.55 3.67 -11.14
C VAL A 170 -2.01 3.73 -10.77
N ILE A 171 -2.31 4.38 -9.67
CA ILE A 171 -3.67 4.55 -9.16
C ILE A 171 -3.94 6.03 -9.03
N VAL A 172 -5.03 6.48 -9.64
CA VAL A 172 -5.44 7.88 -9.68
C VAL A 172 -6.80 8.02 -9.01
N GLU A 173 -6.89 8.96 -8.08
CA GLU A 173 -8.11 9.37 -7.41
C GLU A 173 -8.48 10.77 -7.90
N CYS A 174 -9.57 10.89 -8.61
CA CYS A 174 -10.11 12.17 -9.05
C CYS A 174 -11.10 12.72 -8.02
N SER A 175 -11.21 14.03 -7.90
CA SER A 175 -12.25 14.65 -7.09
C SER A 175 -13.64 14.32 -7.62
N LEU A 176 -14.62 14.22 -6.71
CA LEU A 176 -16.04 14.09 -7.07
C LEU A 176 -16.72 15.45 -7.30
N GLU A 177 -15.98 16.54 -7.03
CA GLU A 177 -16.53 17.91 -7.03
C GLU A 177 -16.15 18.73 -8.28
N ASP A 178 -15.44 18.15 -9.24
CA ASP A 178 -15.00 18.85 -10.47
C ASP A 178 -15.85 18.47 -11.69
#